data_ecc278ced171af1a2cbe73e39151da91
#
_entry.id   ecc278ced171af1a2cbe73e39151da91
#
_cell.length_a   1.000
_cell.length_b   1.000
_cell.length_c   1.000
_cell.angle_alpha   90.00
_cell.angle_beta   90.00
_cell.angle_gamma   90.00
#
_symmetry.space_group_name_H-M   'P 1'
#
loop_
_entity.id
_entity.type
_entity.pdbx_description
1 polymer ?
#
loop_
_entity_poly.entity_id
_entity_poly.type
_entity_poly.pdbx_seq_one_letter_code
_entity_poly.pdbx_strand_id
1 'polypeptide(L)'
;MFFLPETWMYADPLSRTGQYRVKRIIEPARKGPVTETPTDLNQLRRLLDPATRTPLPIRVQGAGSACTACNTSEAGTTIRMTGLDRIIHVDNYNHTVTTQAGVLVGELVRELAEHGLELPGSYDLAGRTVGGAISAPCFGPAIGNDGSLFASNVIAIKLLRADGRALSIDASQNNLLGTFRNSLGTLGIIHEAKLSVRPIRTFTASHRRVSIDKFAAN
;
A
#
# COMPACT_ATOMS: atom_id res chain seq x y z
N MET A 1 15.94 5.11 -8.24
CA MET A 1 15.47 5.71 -9.50
C MET A 1 15.99 4.82 -10.62
N PHE A 2 15.22 3.83 -11.03
CA PHE A 2 15.58 2.98 -12.16
C PHE A 2 14.83 3.52 -13.37
N PHE A 3 15.55 4.17 -14.27
CA PHE A 3 15.09 4.42 -15.62
C PHE A 3 15.06 3.05 -16.33
N LEU A 4 13.87 2.53 -16.59
CA LEU A 4 13.74 1.47 -17.58
C LEU A 4 13.92 2.11 -18.96
N PRO A 5 14.84 1.63 -19.78
CA PRO A 5 14.99 2.17 -21.13
C PRO A 5 13.72 1.90 -21.93
N GLU A 6 13.36 2.84 -22.79
CA GLU A 6 12.17 2.81 -23.66
C GLU A 6 12.16 1.66 -24.69
N THR A 7 13.14 0.76 -24.61
CA THR A 7 13.32 -0.34 -25.55
C THR A 7 13.53 -1.65 -24.80
N TRP A 8 12.59 -2.57 -24.94
CA TRP A 8 12.77 -3.95 -24.52
C TRP A 8 13.50 -4.71 -25.64
N MET A 9 14.70 -5.23 -25.34
CA MET A 9 15.36 -6.21 -26.20
C MET A 9 14.87 -7.59 -25.79
N TYR A 10 14.28 -8.32 -26.72
CA TYR A 10 14.05 -9.75 -26.53
C TYR A 10 14.79 -10.54 -27.60
N ALA A 11 15.30 -11.70 -27.23
CA ALA A 11 15.90 -12.63 -28.17
C ALA A 11 14.78 -13.28 -28.99
N ASP A 12 14.80 -13.15 -30.30
CA ASP A 12 13.94 -13.92 -31.18
C ASP A 12 14.43 -15.38 -31.21
N PRO A 13 13.70 -16.34 -30.61
CA PRO A 13 14.15 -17.74 -30.54
C PRO A 13 14.24 -18.41 -31.91
N LEU A 14 13.79 -17.77 -32.98
CA LEU A 14 13.84 -18.27 -34.36
C LEU A 14 14.97 -17.66 -35.18
N SER A 15 15.73 -16.72 -34.63
CA SER A 15 16.89 -16.12 -35.31
C SER A 15 18.09 -17.05 -35.24
N ARG A 16 18.42 -17.71 -36.32
CA ARG A 16 19.62 -18.55 -36.47
C ARG A 16 20.94 -17.76 -36.45
N THR A 17 20.92 -16.46 -36.41
CA THR A 17 22.10 -15.59 -36.55
C THR A 17 22.43 -14.79 -35.27
N GLY A 18 21.70 -14.98 -34.16
CA GLY A 18 21.96 -14.26 -32.90
C GLY A 18 21.75 -12.74 -33.00
N GLN A 19 21.12 -12.22 -34.05
CA GLN A 19 20.86 -10.80 -34.19
C GLN A 19 19.64 -10.39 -33.41
N TYR A 20 19.80 -9.41 -32.55
CA TYR A 20 18.68 -8.79 -31.81
C TYR A 20 17.91 -7.84 -32.73
N ARG A 21 16.64 -8.11 -32.91
CA ARG A 21 15.76 -7.20 -33.63
C ARG A 21 15.13 -6.23 -32.64
N VAL A 22 15.51 -4.96 -32.70
CA VAL A 22 14.82 -3.90 -31.95
C VAL A 22 13.51 -3.61 -32.65
N LYS A 23 12.40 -4.07 -32.09
CA LYS A 23 11.08 -3.68 -32.54
C LYS A 23 10.72 -2.37 -31.83
N ARG A 24 10.80 -1.26 -32.53
CA ARG A 24 10.27 0.00 -32.03
C ARG A 24 8.74 -0.17 -31.93
N ILE A 25 8.23 -0.29 -30.71
CA ILE A 25 6.79 -0.22 -30.49
C ILE A 25 6.46 1.26 -30.70
N ILE A 26 5.80 1.59 -31.82
CA ILE A 26 5.22 2.91 -32.01
C ILE A 26 4.05 2.97 -31.03
N GLU A 27 4.29 3.53 -29.84
CA GLU A 27 3.21 3.84 -28.93
C GLU A 27 2.26 4.85 -29.61
N PRO A 28 0.94 4.61 -29.58
CA PRO A 28 -0.02 5.63 -30.02
C PRO A 28 0.21 6.88 -29.17
N ALA A 29 0.01 8.06 -29.80
CA ALA A 29 0.24 9.36 -29.16
C ALA A 29 -0.30 9.36 -27.73
N ARG A 30 0.58 9.57 -26.75
CA ARG A 30 0.26 9.53 -25.32
C ARG A 30 -0.81 10.59 -25.05
N LYS A 31 -2.04 10.14 -24.78
CA LYS A 31 -3.04 11.01 -24.14
C LYS A 31 -2.49 11.35 -22.75
N GLY A 32 -2.71 12.58 -22.30
CA GLY A 32 -2.31 13.01 -20.95
C GLY A 32 -2.80 12.05 -19.86
N PRO A 33 -2.31 12.19 -18.61
CA PRO A 33 -2.61 11.25 -17.54
C PRO A 33 -4.12 11.18 -17.28
N VAL A 34 -4.65 9.97 -17.21
CA VAL A 34 -6.05 9.70 -16.85
C VAL A 34 -6.09 9.28 -15.38
N THR A 35 -7.03 9.80 -14.61
CA THR A 35 -7.26 9.38 -13.24
C THR A 35 -8.57 8.60 -13.15
N GLU A 36 -8.50 7.37 -12.64
CA GLU A 36 -9.63 6.51 -12.39
C GLU A 36 -9.77 6.28 -10.87
N THR A 37 -10.99 6.32 -10.35
CA THR A 37 -11.27 6.14 -8.93
C THR A 37 -12.32 5.03 -8.77
N PRO A 38 -11.90 3.75 -8.77
CA PRO A 38 -12.82 2.63 -8.63
C PRO A 38 -13.47 2.65 -7.24
N THR A 39 -14.79 2.41 -7.19
CA THR A 39 -15.58 2.33 -5.96
C THR A 39 -15.90 0.89 -5.55
N ASP A 40 -15.60 -0.06 -6.42
CA ASP A 40 -15.74 -1.48 -6.15
C ASP A 40 -14.65 -2.32 -6.84
N LEU A 41 -14.54 -3.58 -6.41
CA LEU A 41 -13.52 -4.51 -6.91
C LEU A 41 -13.71 -4.85 -8.41
N ASN A 42 -14.93 -4.82 -8.92
CA ASN A 42 -15.18 -5.13 -10.33
C ASN A 42 -14.71 -3.99 -11.23
N GLN A 43 -14.89 -2.75 -10.81
CA GLN A 43 -14.32 -1.59 -11.50
C GLN A 43 -12.79 -1.67 -11.50
N LEU A 44 -12.17 -1.97 -10.34
CA LEU A 44 -10.73 -2.12 -10.25
C LEU A 44 -10.20 -3.25 -11.16
N ARG A 45 -10.88 -4.40 -11.19
CA ARG A 45 -10.52 -5.51 -12.09
C ARG A 45 -10.60 -5.12 -13.56
N ARG A 46 -11.65 -4.40 -13.96
CA ARG A 46 -11.80 -3.94 -15.35
C ARG A 46 -10.64 -3.06 -15.79
N LEU A 47 -10.12 -2.21 -14.92
CA LEU A 47 -8.95 -1.37 -15.24
C LEU A 47 -7.67 -2.17 -15.51
N LEU A 48 -7.58 -3.39 -14.96
CA LEU A 48 -6.45 -4.30 -15.16
C LEU A 48 -6.70 -5.32 -16.29
N ASP A 49 -7.90 -5.37 -16.82
CA ASP A 49 -8.24 -6.26 -17.93
C ASP A 49 -7.62 -5.74 -19.23
N PRO A 50 -6.79 -6.54 -19.93
CA PRO A 50 -6.21 -6.14 -21.22
C PRO A 50 -7.27 -5.73 -22.26
N ALA A 51 -8.48 -6.29 -22.19
CA ALA A 51 -9.58 -5.95 -23.09
C ALA A 51 -10.06 -4.49 -22.92
N THR A 52 -9.89 -3.90 -21.76
CA THR A 52 -10.27 -2.51 -21.47
C THR A 52 -9.32 -1.50 -22.12
N ARG A 53 -8.11 -1.94 -22.50
CA ARG A 53 -7.06 -1.08 -23.10
C ARG A 53 -6.76 0.15 -22.25
N THR A 54 -6.74 0.00 -20.94
CA THR A 54 -6.36 1.06 -20.00
C THR A 54 -5.00 1.62 -20.36
N PRO A 55 -4.87 2.96 -20.51
CA PRO A 55 -3.60 3.58 -20.91
C PRO A 55 -2.46 3.23 -19.94
N LEU A 56 -1.32 2.82 -20.48
CA LEU A 56 -0.13 2.47 -19.71
C LEU A 56 0.85 3.66 -19.65
N PRO A 57 1.68 3.76 -18.60
CA PRO A 57 1.75 2.87 -17.45
C PRO A 57 0.59 3.08 -16.46
N ILE A 58 0.24 2.03 -15.73
CA ILE A 58 -0.69 2.13 -14.60
C ILE A 58 0.10 2.44 -13.33
N ARG A 59 -0.35 3.45 -12.58
CA ARG A 59 0.17 3.81 -11.26
C ARG A 59 -0.96 3.77 -10.24
N VAL A 60 -0.66 3.24 -9.06
CA VAL A 60 -1.63 3.16 -7.97
C VAL A 60 -1.32 4.25 -6.95
N GLN A 61 -2.35 4.99 -6.58
CA GLN A 61 -2.25 6.10 -5.64
C GLN A 61 -3.29 5.94 -4.52
N GLY A 62 -2.89 6.12 -3.28
CA GLY A 62 -3.81 6.32 -2.17
C GLY A 62 -4.32 7.77 -2.12
N ALA A 63 -4.13 8.45 -0.99
CA ALA A 63 -4.49 9.87 -0.83
C ALA A 63 -3.50 10.85 -1.51
N GLY A 64 -2.43 10.36 -2.14
CA GLY A 64 -1.45 11.21 -2.82
C GLY A 64 -0.44 11.90 -1.88
N SER A 65 -0.32 11.45 -0.64
CA SER A 65 0.56 12.06 0.38
C SER A 65 2.03 11.63 0.30
N ALA A 66 2.44 10.89 -0.74
CA ALA A 66 3.84 10.48 -0.91
C ALA A 66 4.73 11.70 -1.21
N CYS A 67 5.89 11.76 -0.54
CA CYS A 67 6.88 12.81 -0.76
C CYS A 67 7.69 12.64 -2.06
N THR A 68 7.53 11.50 -2.72
CA THR A 68 8.22 11.16 -3.97
C THR A 68 7.21 10.99 -5.11
N ALA A 69 7.65 11.16 -6.35
CA ALA A 69 6.81 11.00 -7.54
C ALA A 69 6.53 9.53 -7.91
N CYS A 70 6.78 8.57 -7.01
CA CYS A 70 6.63 7.14 -7.30
C CYS A 70 5.19 6.72 -7.65
N ASN A 71 4.20 7.47 -7.19
CA ASN A 71 2.77 7.22 -7.39
C ASN A 71 2.12 8.17 -8.42
N THR A 72 2.91 8.98 -9.11
CA THR A 72 2.45 9.87 -10.18
C THR A 72 3.02 9.41 -11.52
N SER A 73 2.35 9.77 -12.60
CA SER A 73 2.82 9.52 -13.96
C SER A 73 2.46 10.71 -14.83
N GLU A 74 3.36 11.08 -15.73
CA GLU A 74 3.10 12.12 -16.75
C GLU A 74 2.21 11.62 -17.89
N ALA A 75 2.03 10.29 -17.97
CA ALA A 75 1.21 9.61 -18.97
C ALA A 75 0.59 8.35 -18.39
N GLY A 76 -0.37 7.76 -19.10
CA GLY A 76 -1.03 6.53 -18.70
C GLY A 76 -2.16 6.76 -17.71
N THR A 77 -2.34 5.84 -16.77
CA THR A 77 -3.48 5.84 -15.84
C THR A 77 -3.03 5.82 -14.39
N THR A 78 -3.54 6.76 -13.61
CA THR A 78 -3.45 6.75 -12.15
C THR A 78 -4.73 6.16 -11.58
N ILE A 79 -4.63 5.02 -10.89
CA ILE A 79 -5.75 4.41 -10.16
C ILE A 79 -5.71 4.94 -8.73
N ARG A 80 -6.69 5.78 -8.38
CA ARG A 80 -6.84 6.34 -7.04
C ARG A 80 -7.71 5.44 -6.18
N MET A 81 -7.13 4.89 -5.14
CA MET A 81 -7.78 3.88 -4.30
C MET A 81 -8.77 4.44 -3.28
N THR A 82 -8.88 5.76 -3.14
CA THR A 82 -9.77 6.41 -2.16
C THR A 82 -11.27 6.16 -2.38
N GLY A 83 -11.67 5.57 -3.50
CA GLY A 83 -13.04 5.11 -3.70
C GLY A 83 -13.35 3.74 -3.06
N LEU A 84 -12.33 3.02 -2.60
CA LEU A 84 -12.46 1.78 -1.82
C LEU A 84 -12.18 2.11 -0.34
N ASP A 85 -13.11 2.78 0.31
CA ASP A 85 -12.96 3.48 1.59
C ASP A 85 -13.83 2.93 2.73
N ARG A 86 -14.30 1.68 2.64
CA ARG A 86 -15.16 1.11 3.66
C ARG A 86 -14.36 0.35 4.73
N ILE A 87 -14.67 0.60 6.00
CA ILE A 87 -14.34 -0.28 7.11
C ILE A 87 -15.37 -1.41 7.08
N ILE A 88 -14.91 -2.63 6.83
CA ILE A 88 -15.79 -3.77 6.53
C ILE A 88 -16.30 -4.40 7.83
N HIS A 89 -15.41 -4.59 8.81
CA HIS A 89 -15.74 -5.26 10.05
C HIS A 89 -14.72 -4.95 11.15
N VAL A 90 -15.20 -4.60 12.34
CA VAL A 90 -14.40 -4.49 13.56
C VAL A 90 -14.77 -5.67 14.46
N ASP A 91 -13.79 -6.49 14.79
CA ASP A 91 -13.95 -7.67 15.64
C ASP A 91 -13.32 -7.41 17.01
N ASN A 92 -14.14 -7.01 17.95
CA ASN A 92 -13.71 -6.70 19.32
C ASN A 92 -13.22 -7.95 20.08
N TYR A 93 -13.74 -9.12 19.71
CA TYR A 93 -13.37 -10.36 20.39
C TYR A 93 -11.97 -10.84 20.01
N ASN A 94 -11.68 -10.85 18.69
CA ASN A 94 -10.39 -11.26 18.15
C ASN A 94 -9.39 -10.11 18.04
N HIS A 95 -9.78 -8.89 18.42
CA HIS A 95 -8.97 -7.67 18.29
C HIS A 95 -8.41 -7.49 16.88
N THR A 96 -9.31 -7.50 15.90
CA THR A 96 -8.94 -7.29 14.50
C THR A 96 -9.89 -6.33 13.80
N VAL A 97 -9.41 -5.66 12.75
CA VAL A 97 -10.25 -4.87 11.85
C VAL A 97 -9.97 -5.26 10.41
N THR A 98 -11.04 -5.42 9.62
CA THR A 98 -10.96 -5.62 8.17
C THR A 98 -11.44 -4.36 7.48
N THR A 99 -10.61 -3.82 6.58
CA THR A 99 -10.87 -2.55 5.92
C THR A 99 -10.45 -2.58 4.45
N GLN A 100 -11.09 -1.78 3.63
CA GLN A 100 -10.62 -1.51 2.27
C GLN A 100 -9.38 -0.63 2.30
N ALA A 101 -8.54 -0.75 1.28
CA ALA A 101 -7.22 -0.12 1.24
C ALA A 101 -7.26 1.42 1.08
N GLY A 102 -8.37 1.97 0.62
CA GLY A 102 -8.58 3.40 0.44
C GLY A 102 -9.04 4.15 1.70
N VAL A 103 -9.41 3.45 2.77
CA VAL A 103 -9.75 4.07 4.06
C VAL A 103 -8.57 4.90 4.56
N LEU A 104 -8.83 6.13 5.01
CA LEU A 104 -7.80 6.95 5.65
C LEU A 104 -7.47 6.40 7.05
N VAL A 105 -6.19 6.39 7.39
CA VAL A 105 -5.75 5.92 8.72
C VAL A 105 -6.42 6.71 9.85
N GLY A 106 -6.62 8.03 9.67
CA GLY A 106 -7.31 8.86 10.66
C GLY A 106 -8.79 8.48 10.84
N GLU A 107 -9.47 8.03 9.79
CA GLU A 107 -10.85 7.52 9.87
C GLU A 107 -10.89 6.18 10.57
N LEU A 108 -9.95 5.29 10.23
CA LEU A 108 -9.80 4.00 10.90
C LEU A 108 -9.55 4.17 12.41
N VAL A 109 -8.66 5.09 12.80
CA VAL A 109 -8.36 5.35 14.24
C VAL A 109 -9.60 5.86 14.97
N ARG A 110 -10.41 6.73 14.35
CA ARG A 110 -11.66 7.21 14.96
C ARG A 110 -12.67 6.09 15.15
N GLU A 111 -12.88 5.29 14.12
CA GLU A 111 -13.79 4.13 14.19
C GLU A 111 -13.36 3.13 15.27
N LEU A 112 -12.07 2.81 15.32
CA LEU A 112 -11.54 1.92 16.35
C LEU A 112 -11.75 2.48 17.76
N ALA A 113 -11.60 3.78 17.96
CA ALA A 113 -11.80 4.41 19.25
C ALA A 113 -13.25 4.30 19.74
N GLU A 114 -14.24 4.36 18.84
CA GLU A 114 -15.67 4.13 19.15
C GLU A 114 -15.92 2.69 19.65
N HIS A 115 -15.08 1.76 19.22
CA HIS A 115 -15.09 0.36 19.67
C HIS A 115 -14.18 0.08 20.88
N GLY A 116 -13.56 1.09 21.47
CA GLY A 116 -12.60 0.94 22.58
C GLY A 116 -11.28 0.30 22.16
N LEU A 117 -10.95 0.36 20.86
CA LEU A 117 -9.76 -0.24 20.26
C LEU A 117 -8.79 0.82 19.71
N GLU A 118 -7.54 0.44 19.56
CA GLU A 118 -6.49 1.26 18.95
C GLU A 118 -5.54 0.40 18.10
N LEU A 119 -4.86 1.05 17.14
CA LEU A 119 -3.72 0.44 16.44
C LEU A 119 -2.52 0.37 17.39
N PRO A 120 -1.79 -0.76 17.47
CA PRO A 120 -0.50 -0.82 18.17
C PRO A 120 0.49 0.19 17.57
N GLY A 121 0.97 1.11 18.39
CA GLY A 121 1.78 2.23 17.94
C GLY A 121 0.96 3.50 17.68
N SER A 122 1.60 4.65 17.79
CA SER A 122 1.00 5.94 17.49
C SER A 122 1.53 6.43 16.15
N TYR A 123 0.66 6.52 15.15
CA TYR A 123 1.04 6.88 13.79
C TYR A 123 0.49 8.26 13.43
N ASP A 124 1.39 9.18 13.09
CA ASP A 124 1.01 10.47 12.51
C ASP A 124 0.77 10.31 10.99
N LEU A 125 -0.25 9.54 10.66
CA LEU A 125 -0.56 9.13 9.29
C LEU A 125 -2.01 9.41 8.90
N ALA A 126 -2.70 10.29 9.63
CA ALA A 126 -4.15 10.50 9.47
C ALA A 126 -4.59 10.70 8.01
N GLY A 127 -3.80 11.44 7.23
CA GLY A 127 -4.08 11.70 5.82
C GLY A 127 -3.60 10.63 4.83
N ARG A 128 -3.08 9.49 5.29
CA ARG A 128 -2.67 8.38 4.41
C ARG A 128 -3.75 7.31 4.34
N THR A 129 -3.87 6.64 3.20
CA THR A 129 -4.72 5.47 3.10
C THR A 129 -4.06 4.25 3.72
N VAL A 130 -4.86 3.31 4.22
CA VAL A 130 -4.39 2.03 4.78
C VAL A 130 -3.47 1.30 3.78
N GLY A 131 -3.88 1.18 2.51
CA GLY A 131 -3.05 0.56 1.47
C GLY A 131 -1.73 1.28 1.25
N GLY A 132 -1.72 2.62 1.29
CA GLY A 132 -0.52 3.43 1.20
C GLY A 132 0.41 3.24 2.41
N ALA A 133 -0.14 3.14 3.62
CA ALA A 133 0.61 2.92 4.85
C ALA A 133 1.18 1.49 4.96
N ILE A 134 0.53 0.50 4.31
CA ILE A 134 1.06 -0.86 4.20
C ILE A 134 2.19 -0.93 3.17
N SER A 135 2.02 -0.26 2.04
CA SER A 135 2.94 -0.36 0.90
C SER A 135 4.23 0.44 1.09
N ALA A 136 4.19 1.53 1.84
CA ALA A 136 5.36 2.36 2.13
C ALA A 136 5.83 2.20 3.58
N PRO A 137 7.13 2.39 3.88
CA PRO A 137 7.62 2.34 5.25
C PRO A 137 7.07 3.52 6.05
N CYS A 138 6.04 3.25 6.84
CA CYS A 138 5.37 4.21 7.71
C CYS A 138 5.68 3.88 9.16
N PHE A 139 6.46 4.74 9.81
CA PHE A 139 6.90 4.58 11.18
C PHE A 139 6.00 5.34 12.15
N GLY A 140 5.89 4.82 13.36
CA GLY A 140 5.29 5.49 14.50
C GLY A 140 6.00 5.09 15.79
N PRO A 141 5.88 5.88 16.85
CA PRO A 141 6.41 5.49 18.16
C PRO A 141 5.68 4.24 18.64
N ALA A 142 6.46 3.27 19.10
CA ALA A 142 5.96 2.01 19.66
C ALA A 142 6.54 1.82 21.07
N ILE A 143 5.78 1.18 21.95
CA ILE A 143 6.18 0.92 23.33
C ILE A 143 6.30 -0.58 23.52
N GLY A 144 7.45 -1.02 24.01
CA GLY A 144 7.72 -2.44 24.27
C GLY A 144 7.93 -3.23 22.98
N ASN A 145 7.22 -4.34 22.84
CA ASN A 145 7.30 -5.23 21.68
C ASN A 145 6.40 -4.83 20.51
N ASP A 146 5.71 -3.69 20.61
CA ASP A 146 4.86 -3.21 19.53
C ASP A 146 5.74 -2.81 18.33
N GLY A 147 5.39 -3.27 17.14
CA GLY A 147 6.10 -2.90 15.93
C GLY A 147 6.00 -1.41 15.62
N SER A 148 7.10 -0.77 15.29
CA SER A 148 7.14 0.65 14.92
C SER A 148 6.60 0.93 13.51
N LEU A 149 6.51 -0.09 12.66
CA LEU A 149 5.97 0.00 11.30
C LEU A 149 4.46 -0.25 11.29
N PHE A 150 3.71 0.60 10.60
CA PHE A 150 2.27 0.39 10.40
C PHE A 150 1.98 -1.00 9.81
N ALA A 151 2.78 -1.40 8.82
CA ALA A 151 2.65 -2.68 8.15
C ALA A 151 2.84 -3.91 9.09
N SER A 152 3.45 -3.74 10.26
CA SER A 152 3.59 -4.81 11.26
C SER A 152 2.24 -5.27 11.82
N ASN A 153 1.23 -4.40 11.82
CA ASN A 153 -0.11 -4.73 12.29
C ASN A 153 -0.93 -5.56 11.28
N VAL A 154 -0.44 -5.70 10.05
CA VAL A 154 -1.16 -6.41 8.98
C VAL A 154 -1.06 -7.91 9.20
N ILE A 155 -2.20 -8.58 9.30
CA ILE A 155 -2.31 -10.04 9.47
C ILE A 155 -2.90 -10.74 8.24
N ALA A 156 -3.56 -10.00 7.35
CA ALA A 156 -3.94 -10.52 6.04
C ALA A 156 -4.11 -9.36 5.04
N ILE A 157 -3.92 -9.67 3.76
CA ILE A 157 -4.18 -8.77 2.65
C ILE A 157 -4.89 -9.50 1.52
N LYS A 158 -5.75 -8.77 0.79
CA LYS A 158 -6.25 -9.18 -0.52
C LYS A 158 -5.78 -8.16 -1.56
N LEU A 159 -5.25 -8.65 -2.65
CA LEU A 159 -4.70 -7.81 -3.71
C LEU A 159 -5.05 -8.33 -5.10
N LEU A 160 -4.97 -7.47 -6.09
CA LEU A 160 -4.97 -7.82 -7.50
C LEU A 160 -3.56 -7.70 -8.05
N ARG A 161 -3.12 -8.72 -8.75
CA ARG A 161 -1.87 -8.70 -9.52
C ARG A 161 -2.06 -7.92 -10.82
N ALA A 162 -0.96 -7.60 -11.49
CA ALA A 162 -0.99 -6.89 -12.77
C ALA A 162 -1.76 -7.64 -13.88
N ASP A 163 -1.89 -8.98 -13.75
CA ASP A 163 -2.69 -9.82 -14.65
C ASP A 163 -4.18 -9.89 -14.26
N GLY A 164 -4.64 -9.08 -13.32
CA GLY A 164 -6.01 -9.04 -12.82
C GLY A 164 -6.40 -10.18 -11.87
N ARG A 165 -5.49 -11.15 -11.62
CA ARG A 165 -5.75 -12.27 -10.72
C ARG A 165 -5.74 -11.80 -9.27
N ALA A 166 -6.75 -12.26 -8.52
CA ALA A 166 -6.82 -12.02 -7.08
C ALA A 166 -5.85 -12.94 -6.33
N LEU A 167 -5.21 -12.38 -5.31
CA LEU A 167 -4.38 -13.11 -4.36
C LEU A 167 -4.82 -12.73 -2.94
N SER A 168 -5.00 -13.74 -2.09
CA SER A 168 -5.25 -13.57 -0.66
C SER A 168 -4.10 -14.20 0.11
N ILE A 169 -3.53 -13.44 1.05
CA ILE A 169 -2.38 -13.85 1.86
C ILE A 169 -2.71 -13.54 3.31
N ASP A 170 -2.46 -14.46 4.20
CA ASP A 170 -2.68 -14.29 5.63
C ASP A 170 -1.46 -14.70 6.47
N ALA A 171 -1.60 -14.64 7.79
CA ALA A 171 -0.54 -14.92 8.73
C ALA A 171 0.01 -16.37 8.67
N SER A 172 -0.73 -17.33 8.09
CA SER A 172 -0.20 -18.70 7.87
C SER A 172 0.92 -18.70 6.82
N GLN A 173 0.94 -17.68 5.95
CA GLN A 173 1.94 -17.44 4.91
C GLN A 173 2.85 -16.26 5.28
N ASN A 174 3.32 -16.19 6.52
CA ASN A 174 3.98 -15.02 7.09
C ASN A 174 5.19 -14.51 6.27
N ASN A 175 6.00 -15.40 5.69
CA ASN A 175 7.12 -14.99 4.83
C ASN A 175 6.62 -14.27 3.57
N LEU A 176 5.56 -14.79 2.96
CA LEU A 176 4.95 -14.16 1.79
C LEU A 176 4.29 -12.83 2.18
N LEU A 177 3.52 -12.80 3.27
CA LEU A 177 2.92 -11.57 3.78
C LEU A 177 3.99 -10.50 4.07
N GLY A 178 5.13 -10.91 4.65
CA GLY A 178 6.29 -10.04 4.89
C GLY A 178 6.83 -9.40 3.62
N THR A 179 6.82 -10.12 2.49
CA THR A 179 7.27 -9.60 1.19
C THR A 179 6.37 -8.47 0.67
N PHE A 180 5.07 -8.53 0.96
CA PHE A 180 4.12 -7.50 0.52
C PHE A 180 4.12 -6.25 1.42
N ARG A 181 4.53 -6.39 2.68
CA ARG A 181 4.72 -5.24 3.58
C ARG A 181 5.87 -4.38 3.05
N ASN A 182 5.64 -3.08 2.94
CA ASN A 182 6.61 -2.11 2.42
C ASN A 182 7.14 -2.40 1.00
N SER A 183 6.34 -3.08 0.17
CA SER A 183 6.69 -3.43 -1.22
C SER A 183 6.65 -2.25 -2.19
N LEU A 184 6.34 -1.04 -1.73
CA LEU A 184 6.15 0.18 -2.54
C LEU A 184 5.10 0.02 -3.65
N GLY A 185 4.15 -0.92 -3.47
CA GLY A 185 3.11 -1.20 -4.45
C GLY A 185 3.57 -1.93 -5.72
N THR A 186 4.80 -2.48 -5.73
CA THR A 186 5.38 -3.12 -6.92
C THR A 186 4.84 -4.52 -7.19
N LEU A 187 4.22 -5.17 -6.19
CA LEU A 187 3.79 -6.57 -6.26
C LEU A 187 2.30 -6.75 -6.57
N GLY A 188 1.55 -5.65 -6.63
CA GLY A 188 0.11 -5.68 -6.91
C GLY A 188 -0.64 -4.56 -6.21
N ILE A 189 -1.95 -4.50 -6.45
CA ILE A 189 -2.85 -3.49 -5.90
C ILE A 189 -3.58 -4.08 -4.69
N ILE A 190 -3.17 -3.69 -3.49
CA ILE A 190 -3.88 -4.05 -2.26
C ILE A 190 -5.24 -3.35 -2.27
N HIS A 191 -6.34 -4.11 -2.16
CA HIS A 191 -7.69 -3.55 -2.09
C HIS A 191 -8.39 -3.77 -0.75
N GLU A 192 -7.91 -4.72 0.06
CA GLU A 192 -8.43 -5.02 1.39
C GLU A 192 -7.30 -5.49 2.30
N ALA A 193 -7.36 -5.12 3.57
CA ALA A 193 -6.42 -5.56 4.58
C ALA A 193 -7.14 -5.91 5.88
N LYS A 194 -6.60 -6.88 6.61
CA LYS A 194 -6.96 -7.21 7.99
C LYS A 194 -5.80 -6.83 8.89
N LEU A 195 -6.09 -6.05 9.92
CA LEU A 195 -5.11 -5.51 10.86
C LEU A 195 -5.38 -6.06 12.25
N SER A 196 -4.32 -6.34 13.00
CA SER A 196 -4.38 -6.54 14.45
C SER A 196 -4.56 -5.19 15.13
N VAL A 197 -5.43 -5.14 16.10
CA VAL A 197 -5.69 -3.99 16.97
C VAL A 197 -5.62 -4.43 18.43
N ARG A 198 -5.75 -3.49 19.37
CA ARG A 198 -5.76 -3.82 20.80
C ARG A 198 -6.74 -2.90 21.54
N PRO A 199 -7.15 -3.24 22.76
CA PRO A 199 -7.87 -2.32 23.63
C PRO A 199 -7.05 -1.03 23.87
N ILE A 200 -7.75 0.11 23.93
CA ILE A 200 -7.13 1.40 24.22
C ILE A 200 -6.37 1.35 25.53
N ARG A 201 -5.12 1.83 25.50
CA ARG A 201 -4.27 1.96 26.69
C ARG A 201 -4.15 3.41 27.07
N THR A 202 -4.30 3.68 28.37
CA THR A 202 -4.06 5.00 28.94
C THR A 202 -2.63 5.08 29.50
N PHE A 203 -1.92 6.15 29.21
CA PHE A 203 -0.57 6.38 29.71
C PHE A 203 -0.52 7.68 30.48
N THR A 204 0.25 7.70 31.56
CA THR A 204 0.62 8.92 32.25
C THR A 204 2.01 9.34 31.78
N ALA A 205 2.10 10.48 31.13
CA ALA A 205 3.39 11.06 30.72
C ALA A 205 3.95 11.91 31.87
N SER A 206 5.20 11.66 32.26
CA SER A 206 5.93 12.51 33.19
C SER A 206 7.16 13.07 32.51
N HIS A 207 7.37 14.36 32.67
CA HIS A 207 8.55 15.09 32.14
C HIS A 207 9.50 15.45 33.28
N ARG A 208 10.75 15.03 33.17
CA ARG A 208 11.78 15.36 34.13
C ARG A 208 12.96 16.01 33.41
N ARG A 209 13.32 17.21 33.86
CA ARG A 209 14.54 17.87 33.38
C ARG A 209 15.75 17.23 34.08
N VAL A 210 16.70 16.75 33.27
CA VAL A 210 17.98 16.20 33.75
C VAL A 210 19.13 16.94 33.06
N SER A 211 20.29 17.07 33.73
CA SER A 211 21.48 17.55 33.05
C SER A 211 22.02 16.54 32.07
N ILE A 212 22.76 17.01 31.05
CA ILE A 212 23.37 16.14 30.05
C ILE A 212 24.28 15.09 30.70
N ASP A 213 25.05 15.48 31.72
CA ASP A 213 25.94 14.57 32.43
C ASP A 213 25.21 13.43 33.14
N LYS A 214 24.03 13.72 33.73
CA LYS A 214 23.17 12.69 34.33
C LYS A 214 22.49 11.81 33.29
N PHE A 215 22.21 12.34 32.09
CA PHE A 215 21.63 11.56 31.01
C PHE A 215 22.65 10.59 30.38
N ALA A 216 23.90 11.04 30.24
CA ALA A 216 24.98 10.24 29.68
C ALA A 216 25.52 9.17 30.66
N ALA A 217 25.20 9.25 31.94
CA ALA A 217 25.64 8.31 33.00
C ALA A 217 24.61 7.15 33.21
N ASN A 218 23.44 7.15 32.57
CA ASN A 218 22.42 6.10 32.61
C ASN A 218 22.34 5.37 31.26
#